data_0a50e6b5aca71e8649a9b7c9d4fa7739
#
_entry.id   0a50e6b5aca71e8649a9b7c9d4fa7739
#
_cell.length_a   1.000
_cell.length_b   1.000
_cell.length_c   1.000
_cell.angle_alpha   90.00
_cell.angle_beta   90.00
_cell.angle_gamma   90.00
#
_symmetry.space_group_name_H-M   'P 1'
#
loop_
_entity.id
_entity.type
_entity.pdbx_description
1 polymer ?
#
loop_
_entity_poly.entity_id
_entity_poly.type
_entity_poly.pdbx_seq_one_letter_code
_entity_poly.pdbx_strand_id
1 'polypeptide(L)'
;RVVRMTLLELIEEWLRDNPGTRLLLDVLAFALLAVLFFRFSGGTGCTVFVLLAAGLVFVLFAYAPSVLLAIPALIVLIFINERSLKNKPKRDTYMPPIAQVEGGGIKRGLTAPESAALLEMPLNKILTLVIFGLLEKRILEQTQADPLKVDVVESFKTWDNADYRKSIKKRRKHRREVAQSQGTVIHTYEDYFLDQIERNPDKPVQEIDFSKPMERLLKLTAAKMEGFDLSDTQDYYRRVIDRAMEQASELGEIKQREQYLDKYLPWVMM
;
A
#
# COMPACT_ATOMS: atom_id res chain seq x y z
N ARG A 1 -45.39 53.09 -16.85
CA ARG A 1 -44.70 51.98 -17.47
C ARG A 1 -43.86 51.33 -16.36
N VAL A 2 -44.36 50.25 -15.78
CA VAL A 2 -43.59 49.44 -14.83
C VAL A 2 -42.61 48.61 -15.68
N VAL A 3 -41.34 48.97 -15.64
CA VAL A 3 -40.25 48.17 -16.24
C VAL A 3 -40.16 46.89 -15.39
N ARG A 4 -40.52 45.75 -15.97
CA ARG A 4 -40.24 44.44 -15.37
C ARG A 4 -38.73 44.23 -15.49
N MET A 5 -37.98 44.55 -14.44
CA MET A 5 -36.59 44.12 -14.34
C MET A 5 -36.54 42.59 -14.33
N THR A 6 -35.71 42.05 -15.15
CA THR A 6 -35.44 40.59 -15.11
C THR A 6 -34.70 40.26 -13.83
N LEU A 7 -34.83 39.04 -13.34
CA LEU A 7 -34.19 38.58 -12.11
C LEU A 7 -32.64 38.74 -12.19
N LEU A 8 -32.09 38.64 -13.39
CA LEU A 8 -30.66 38.85 -13.68
C LEU A 8 -30.26 40.33 -13.49
N GLU A 9 -31.06 41.28 -13.96
CA GLU A 9 -30.81 42.72 -13.79
C GLU A 9 -30.85 43.15 -12.31
N LEU A 10 -31.73 42.55 -11.53
CA LEU A 10 -31.85 42.77 -10.09
C LEU A 10 -30.63 42.23 -9.31
N ILE A 11 -30.10 41.04 -9.71
CA ILE A 11 -28.90 40.46 -9.14
C ILE A 11 -27.68 41.30 -9.52
N GLU A 12 -27.61 41.77 -10.76
CA GLU A 12 -26.50 42.59 -11.27
C GLU A 12 -26.44 43.96 -10.57
N GLU A 13 -27.60 44.61 -10.32
CA GLU A 13 -27.68 45.85 -9.59
C GLU A 13 -27.30 45.68 -8.12
N TRP A 14 -27.79 44.60 -7.47
CA TRP A 14 -27.44 44.29 -6.10
C TRP A 14 -25.94 43.96 -5.92
N LEU A 15 -25.33 43.25 -6.89
CA LEU A 15 -23.89 42.96 -6.90
C LEU A 15 -23.04 44.22 -7.16
N ARG A 16 -23.58 45.22 -7.87
CA ARG A 16 -22.91 46.48 -8.10
C ARG A 16 -22.86 47.33 -6.81
N ASP A 17 -23.91 47.26 -6.01
CA ASP A 17 -24.00 48.00 -4.75
C ASP A 17 -23.22 47.33 -3.61
N ASN A 18 -22.87 46.04 -3.76
CA ASN A 18 -22.14 45.24 -2.76
C ASN A 18 -20.86 44.68 -3.32
N PRO A 19 -19.80 45.48 -3.50
CA PRO A 19 -18.53 45.03 -4.12
C PRO A 19 -17.84 43.93 -3.33
N GLY A 20 -18.02 43.84 -2.00
CA GLY A 20 -17.49 42.80 -1.15
C GLY A 20 -18.13 41.42 -1.41
N THR A 21 -19.46 41.37 -1.63
CA THR A 21 -20.18 40.13 -1.97
C THR A 21 -19.86 39.64 -3.38
N ARG A 22 -19.67 40.56 -4.32
CA ARG A 22 -19.20 40.23 -5.67
C ARG A 22 -17.84 39.56 -5.63
N LEU A 23 -16.89 40.14 -4.90
CA LEU A 23 -15.54 39.58 -4.73
C LEU A 23 -15.59 38.18 -4.09
N LEU A 24 -16.47 37.99 -3.10
CA LEU A 24 -16.60 36.69 -2.41
C LEU A 24 -17.18 35.61 -3.34
N LEU A 25 -18.16 35.96 -4.18
CA LEU A 25 -18.74 35.06 -5.19
C LEU A 25 -17.70 34.67 -6.28
N ASP A 26 -16.90 35.65 -6.74
CA ASP A 26 -15.86 35.43 -7.74
C ASP A 26 -14.77 34.50 -7.19
N VAL A 27 -14.34 34.68 -5.94
CA VAL A 27 -13.39 33.81 -5.25
C VAL A 27 -13.96 32.39 -5.08
N LEU A 28 -15.23 32.27 -4.73
CA LEU A 28 -15.91 30.99 -4.51
C LEU A 28 -16.08 30.23 -5.82
N ALA A 29 -16.44 30.91 -6.92
CA ALA A 29 -16.52 30.32 -8.26
C ALA A 29 -15.16 29.86 -8.75
N PHE A 30 -14.09 30.61 -8.49
CA PHE A 30 -12.75 30.23 -8.86
C PHE A 30 -12.23 29.04 -8.04
N ALA A 31 -12.53 28.99 -6.74
CA ALA A 31 -12.21 27.87 -5.88
C ALA A 31 -12.93 26.58 -6.33
N LEU A 32 -14.20 26.70 -6.73
CA LEU A 32 -14.99 25.58 -7.24
C LEU A 32 -14.44 25.05 -8.57
N LEU A 33 -14.05 25.94 -9.49
CA LEU A 33 -13.38 25.58 -10.74
C LEU A 33 -12.03 24.89 -10.49
N ALA A 34 -11.24 25.37 -9.53
CA ALA A 34 -9.97 24.75 -9.15
C ALA A 34 -10.18 23.34 -8.58
N VAL A 35 -11.17 23.15 -7.71
CA VAL A 35 -11.51 21.82 -7.15
C VAL A 35 -11.96 20.85 -8.23
N LEU A 36 -12.80 21.30 -9.16
CA LEU A 36 -13.25 20.50 -10.30
C LEU A 36 -12.07 20.10 -11.21
N PHE A 37 -11.16 21.02 -11.44
CA PHE A 37 -9.95 20.75 -12.23
C PHE A 37 -9.08 19.66 -11.60
N PHE A 38 -8.77 19.78 -10.31
CA PHE A 38 -7.95 18.76 -9.63
C PHE A 38 -8.62 17.38 -9.56
N ARG A 39 -9.95 17.34 -9.67
CA ARG A 39 -10.70 16.08 -9.67
C ARG A 39 -10.74 15.39 -11.05
N PHE A 40 -10.66 16.16 -12.14
CA PHE A 40 -10.86 15.65 -13.51
C PHE A 40 -9.63 15.79 -14.43
N SER A 41 -8.48 16.23 -13.92
CA SER A 41 -7.30 16.46 -14.76
C SER A 41 -6.59 15.16 -15.11
N GLY A 42 -6.89 14.64 -16.31
CA GLY A 42 -6.04 13.73 -17.08
C GLY A 42 -5.49 14.47 -18.29
N GLY A 43 -4.21 14.34 -18.55
CA GLY A 43 -3.40 14.84 -19.67
C GLY A 43 -3.89 16.03 -20.53
N THR A 44 -4.92 15.87 -21.34
CA THR A 44 -5.46 16.91 -22.25
C THR A 44 -6.34 17.95 -21.55
N GLY A 45 -6.89 17.66 -20.37
CA GLY A 45 -7.67 18.60 -19.58
C GLY A 45 -6.83 19.75 -19.00
N CYS A 46 -5.54 19.53 -18.80
CA CYS A 46 -4.62 20.52 -18.24
C CYS A 46 -4.43 21.74 -19.15
N THR A 47 -4.28 21.54 -20.45
CA THR A 47 -4.08 22.61 -21.43
C THR A 47 -5.33 23.47 -21.61
N VAL A 48 -6.49 22.86 -21.67
CA VAL A 48 -7.79 23.56 -21.77
C VAL A 48 -8.04 24.39 -20.52
N PHE A 49 -7.74 23.85 -19.33
CA PHE A 49 -7.91 24.59 -18.09
C PHE A 49 -6.95 25.77 -17.97
N VAL A 50 -5.68 25.63 -18.35
CA VAL A 50 -4.72 26.74 -18.32
C VAL A 50 -5.19 27.89 -19.22
N LEU A 51 -5.72 27.58 -20.40
CA LEU A 51 -6.27 28.60 -21.31
C LEU A 51 -7.51 29.28 -20.74
N LEU A 52 -8.43 28.51 -20.14
CA LEU A 52 -9.64 29.06 -19.49
C LEU A 52 -9.28 29.89 -18.27
N ALA A 53 -8.34 29.45 -17.44
CA ALA A 53 -7.87 30.17 -16.27
C ALA A 53 -7.15 31.47 -16.67
N ALA A 54 -6.33 31.45 -17.70
CA ALA A 54 -5.66 32.64 -18.24
C ALA A 54 -6.67 33.64 -18.82
N GLY A 55 -7.68 33.16 -19.56
CA GLY A 55 -8.77 33.99 -20.05
C GLY A 55 -9.60 34.63 -18.93
N LEU A 56 -9.92 33.86 -17.88
CA LEU A 56 -10.63 34.35 -16.71
C LEU A 56 -9.82 35.40 -15.95
N VAL A 57 -8.53 35.18 -15.73
CA VAL A 57 -7.63 36.14 -15.07
C VAL A 57 -7.52 37.43 -15.90
N PHE A 58 -7.49 37.34 -17.23
CA PHE A 58 -7.46 38.51 -18.11
C PHE A 58 -8.74 39.33 -18.01
N VAL A 59 -9.91 38.67 -17.99
CA VAL A 59 -11.20 39.30 -17.83
C VAL A 59 -11.34 39.99 -16.45
N LEU A 60 -10.92 39.29 -15.38
CA LEU A 60 -10.93 39.84 -14.02
C LEU A 60 -9.99 41.03 -13.87
N PHE A 61 -8.81 40.99 -14.51
CA PHE A 61 -7.87 42.12 -14.54
C PHE A 61 -8.47 43.38 -15.20
N ALA A 62 -9.21 43.17 -16.31
CA ALA A 62 -9.84 44.28 -17.05
C ALA A 62 -11.01 44.92 -16.31
N TYR A 63 -11.79 44.15 -15.54
CA TYR A 63 -13.05 44.60 -14.93
C TYR A 63 -13.01 44.81 -13.40
N ALA A 64 -12.05 44.17 -12.71
CA ALA A 64 -11.95 44.24 -11.24
C ALA A 64 -10.53 44.08 -10.73
N PRO A 65 -9.68 45.12 -10.78
CA PRO A 65 -8.25 45.05 -10.37
C PRO A 65 -8.03 44.64 -8.91
N SER A 66 -9.04 44.82 -8.04
CA SER A 66 -8.98 44.36 -6.63
C SER A 66 -8.92 42.84 -6.47
N VAL A 67 -9.31 42.07 -7.49
CA VAL A 67 -9.22 40.58 -7.50
C VAL A 67 -7.77 40.09 -7.59
N LEU A 68 -6.84 40.93 -7.99
CA LEU A 68 -5.39 40.59 -7.96
C LEU A 68 -4.89 40.17 -6.58
N LEU A 69 -5.52 40.59 -5.50
CA LEU A 69 -5.23 40.17 -4.14
C LEU A 69 -5.72 38.73 -3.83
N ALA A 70 -6.68 38.19 -4.60
CA ALA A 70 -7.14 36.83 -4.45
C ALA A 70 -6.20 35.77 -5.03
N ILE A 71 -5.33 36.15 -6.00
CA ILE A 71 -4.38 35.25 -6.64
C ILE A 71 -3.36 34.69 -5.65
N PRO A 72 -2.66 35.51 -4.82
CA PRO A 72 -1.75 34.95 -3.81
C PRO A 72 -2.46 34.12 -2.75
N ALA A 73 -3.70 34.47 -2.37
CA ALA A 73 -4.49 33.65 -1.45
C ALA A 73 -4.81 32.26 -2.04
N LEU A 74 -5.13 32.21 -3.32
CA LEU A 74 -5.39 30.95 -4.05
C LEU A 74 -4.12 30.09 -4.16
N ILE A 75 -2.97 30.70 -4.44
CA ILE A 75 -1.68 30.00 -4.49
C ILE A 75 -1.35 29.39 -3.12
N VAL A 76 -1.57 30.12 -2.04
CA VAL A 76 -1.38 29.61 -0.67
C VAL A 76 -2.32 28.46 -0.37
N LEU A 77 -3.61 28.55 -0.77
CA LEU A 77 -4.59 27.47 -0.61
C LEU A 77 -4.19 26.20 -1.40
N ILE A 78 -3.73 26.35 -2.63
CA ILE A 78 -3.22 25.25 -3.45
C ILE A 78 -2.02 24.58 -2.77
N PHE A 79 -1.07 25.38 -2.26
CA PHE A 79 0.12 24.88 -1.58
C PHE A 79 -0.23 24.14 -0.27
N ILE A 80 -1.18 24.65 0.50
CA ILE A 80 -1.70 23.99 1.72
C ILE A 80 -2.40 22.69 1.34
N ASN A 81 -3.21 22.68 0.29
CA ASN A 81 -3.90 21.49 -0.18
C ASN A 81 -2.94 20.41 -0.71
N GLU A 82 -1.92 20.78 -1.49
CA GLU A 82 -0.87 19.86 -1.92
C GLU A 82 -0.09 19.28 -0.74
N ARG A 83 0.22 20.09 0.26
CA ARG A 83 0.91 19.64 1.47
C ARG A 83 0.03 18.71 2.31
N SER A 84 -1.29 18.98 2.37
CA SER A 84 -2.28 18.11 3.01
C SER A 84 -2.47 16.79 2.25
N LEU A 85 -2.42 16.80 0.92
CA LEU A 85 -2.50 15.60 0.07
C LEU A 85 -1.23 14.75 0.15
N LYS A 86 -0.06 15.37 0.27
CA LYS A 86 1.21 14.65 0.51
C LYS A 86 1.27 13.99 1.90
N ASN A 87 0.57 14.56 2.88
CA ASN A 87 0.50 14.02 4.24
C ASN A 87 -0.65 13.02 4.45
N LYS A 88 -1.61 12.92 3.54
CA LYS A 88 -2.52 11.78 3.55
C LYS A 88 -1.72 10.55 3.16
N PRO A 89 -1.71 9.47 3.99
CA PRO A 89 -1.17 8.22 3.52
C PRO A 89 -1.89 7.96 2.19
N LYS A 90 -1.12 7.97 1.09
CA LYS A 90 -1.64 7.46 -0.15
C LYS A 90 -2.21 6.10 0.24
N ARG A 91 -3.51 5.91 0.11
CA ARG A 91 -4.05 4.60 -0.15
C ARG A 91 -3.42 4.25 -1.50
N ASP A 92 -2.17 3.81 -1.42
CA ASP A 92 -1.52 3.20 -2.54
C ASP A 92 -2.52 2.13 -2.97
N THR A 93 -3.09 2.32 -4.13
CA THR A 93 -3.78 1.25 -4.84
C THR A 93 -2.84 0.08 -4.67
N TYR A 94 -3.27 -0.97 -4.00
CA TYR A 94 -2.48 -2.07 -3.44
C TYR A 94 -1.96 -3.01 -4.55
N MET A 95 -1.61 -2.41 -5.66
CA MET A 95 -0.86 -3.02 -6.74
C MET A 95 0.43 -2.22 -6.88
N PRO A 96 1.55 -2.72 -6.34
CA PRO A 96 2.82 -2.31 -6.90
C PRO A 96 2.72 -2.57 -8.41
N PRO A 97 3.31 -1.72 -9.26
CA PRO A 97 3.29 -1.93 -10.70
C PRO A 97 4.17 -3.14 -11.06
N ILE A 98 3.78 -4.32 -10.61
CA ILE A 98 4.34 -5.61 -11.05
C ILE A 98 4.05 -5.76 -12.56
N ALA A 99 2.96 -5.15 -13.04
CA ALA A 99 2.53 -5.17 -14.43
C ALA A 99 3.40 -4.36 -15.42
N GLN A 100 4.46 -3.68 -14.97
CA GLN A 100 5.32 -2.86 -15.85
C GLN A 100 6.77 -3.34 -15.90
N VAL A 101 7.04 -4.58 -15.51
CA VAL A 101 8.39 -5.11 -15.61
C VAL A 101 8.59 -5.71 -17.00
N GLU A 102 9.04 -4.90 -17.92
CA GLU A 102 9.63 -5.35 -19.16
C GLU A 102 11.02 -5.95 -18.84
N GLY A 103 11.06 -7.23 -18.55
CA GLY A 103 12.28 -7.97 -18.30
C GLY A 103 12.15 -9.39 -18.84
N GLY A 104 13.21 -9.92 -19.42
CA GLY A 104 13.22 -11.28 -19.94
C GLY A 104 13.54 -12.31 -18.86
N GLY A 105 12.77 -13.40 -18.82
CA GLY A 105 13.06 -14.58 -18.04
C GLY A 105 12.24 -14.77 -16.77
N ILE A 106 12.36 -15.97 -16.22
CA ILE A 106 11.58 -16.43 -15.05
C ILE A 106 12.36 -16.16 -13.77
N LYS A 107 11.76 -15.48 -12.80
CA LYS A 107 12.30 -15.34 -11.46
C LYS A 107 12.11 -16.62 -10.66
N ARG A 108 13.22 -17.32 -10.40
CA ARG A 108 13.23 -18.50 -9.53
C ARG A 108 13.67 -18.14 -8.11
N GLY A 109 13.39 -19.03 -7.15
CA GLY A 109 13.85 -18.90 -5.77
C GLY A 109 13.06 -17.91 -4.92
N LEU A 110 11.79 -17.61 -5.30
CA LEU A 110 10.84 -16.97 -4.40
C LEU A 110 10.38 -17.98 -3.35
N THR A 111 10.15 -17.50 -2.14
CA THR A 111 9.53 -18.30 -1.06
C THR A 111 8.04 -18.51 -1.33
N ALA A 112 7.41 -19.47 -0.65
CA ALA A 112 5.97 -19.71 -0.81
C ALA A 112 5.12 -18.45 -0.54
N PRO A 113 5.32 -17.65 0.54
CA PRO A 113 4.60 -16.41 0.72
C PRO A 113 4.84 -15.36 -0.39
N GLU A 114 6.06 -15.27 -0.92
CA GLU A 114 6.39 -14.37 -2.02
C GLU A 114 5.72 -14.81 -3.33
N SER A 115 5.69 -16.11 -3.59
CA SER A 115 5.00 -16.69 -4.75
C SER A 115 3.48 -16.54 -4.64
N ALA A 116 2.91 -16.71 -3.45
CA ALA A 116 1.50 -16.46 -3.19
C ALA A 116 1.12 -14.99 -3.42
N ALA A 117 2.01 -14.06 -3.02
CA ALA A 117 1.85 -12.64 -3.29
C ALA A 117 1.92 -12.33 -4.80
N LEU A 118 2.84 -12.98 -5.53
CA LEU A 118 2.99 -12.84 -6.97
C LEU A 118 1.77 -13.39 -7.73
N LEU A 119 1.16 -14.47 -7.22
CA LEU A 119 -0.05 -15.09 -7.78
C LEU A 119 -1.33 -14.39 -7.34
N GLU A 120 -1.21 -13.24 -6.66
CA GLU A 120 -2.34 -12.43 -6.19
C GLU A 120 -3.32 -13.20 -5.29
N MET A 121 -2.79 -14.13 -4.49
CA MET A 121 -3.62 -14.88 -3.55
C MET A 121 -4.19 -14.00 -2.44
N PRO A 122 -5.31 -14.39 -1.82
CA PRO A 122 -5.90 -13.64 -0.71
C PRO A 122 -4.90 -13.40 0.43
N LEU A 123 -4.90 -12.19 1.02
CA LEU A 123 -3.94 -11.78 2.04
C LEU A 123 -3.94 -12.68 3.29
N ASN A 124 -5.10 -13.20 3.67
CA ASN A 124 -5.21 -14.17 4.76
C ASN A 124 -4.44 -15.46 4.47
N LYS A 125 -4.44 -15.93 3.23
CA LYS A 125 -3.69 -17.10 2.80
C LYS A 125 -2.18 -16.84 2.85
N ILE A 126 -1.75 -15.68 2.36
CA ILE A 126 -0.34 -15.25 2.45
C ILE A 126 0.11 -15.17 3.92
N LEU A 127 -0.72 -14.58 4.79
CA LEU A 127 -0.45 -14.52 6.23
C LEU A 127 -0.29 -15.91 6.84
N THR A 128 -1.20 -16.83 6.51
CA THR A 128 -1.12 -18.22 6.97
C THR A 128 0.20 -18.87 6.56
N LEU A 129 0.63 -18.69 5.32
CA LEU A 129 1.92 -19.23 4.83
C LEU A 129 3.13 -18.64 5.58
N VAL A 130 3.10 -17.34 5.91
CA VAL A 130 4.18 -16.71 6.69
C VAL A 130 4.22 -17.27 8.10
N ILE A 131 3.08 -17.29 8.81
CA ILE A 131 3.00 -17.79 10.19
C ILE A 131 3.41 -19.25 10.24
N PHE A 132 2.91 -20.06 9.31
CA PHE A 132 3.24 -21.47 9.23
C PHE A 132 4.74 -21.69 8.98
N GLY A 133 5.34 -20.98 8.02
CA GLY A 133 6.78 -21.05 7.76
C GLY A 133 7.65 -20.63 8.96
N LEU A 134 7.19 -19.69 9.77
CA LEU A 134 7.88 -19.29 11.00
C LEU A 134 7.74 -20.35 12.11
N LEU A 135 6.59 -21.04 12.20
CA LEU A 135 6.38 -22.19 13.10
C LEU A 135 7.25 -23.37 12.69
N GLU A 136 7.30 -23.71 11.40
CA GLU A 136 8.15 -24.78 10.85
C GLU A 136 9.63 -24.53 11.15
N LYS A 137 10.08 -23.29 11.03
CA LYS A 137 11.45 -22.87 11.39
C LYS A 137 11.71 -22.84 12.89
N ARG A 138 10.71 -23.11 13.73
CA ARG A 138 10.78 -23.01 15.19
C ARG A 138 11.19 -21.61 15.69
N ILE A 139 10.84 -20.59 14.95
CA ILE A 139 11.03 -19.17 15.34
C ILE A 139 9.82 -18.68 16.11
N LEU A 140 8.64 -19.19 15.76
CA LEU A 140 7.40 -19.03 16.52
C LEU A 140 7.05 -20.36 17.21
N GLU A 141 6.34 -20.24 18.32
CA GLU A 141 5.68 -21.35 19.00
C GLU A 141 4.18 -21.07 19.13
N GLN A 142 3.38 -22.11 19.00
CA GLN A 142 1.93 -22.03 19.18
C GLN A 142 1.61 -22.14 20.68
N THR A 143 1.03 -21.07 21.23
CA THR A 143 0.63 -21.04 22.64
C THR A 143 -0.83 -21.48 22.83
N GLN A 144 -1.69 -21.26 21.81
CA GLN A 144 -3.09 -21.66 21.82
C GLN A 144 -3.55 -22.01 20.40
N ALA A 145 -4.37 -23.07 20.25
CA ALA A 145 -4.85 -23.52 18.95
C ALA A 145 -6.11 -22.77 18.47
N ASP A 146 -7.05 -22.51 19.38
CA ASP A 146 -8.31 -21.84 19.05
C ASP A 146 -8.70 -20.86 20.19
N PRO A 147 -8.76 -19.54 19.92
CA PRO A 147 -8.20 -18.89 18.73
C PRO A 147 -6.69 -19.04 18.64
N LEU A 148 -6.16 -19.08 17.41
CA LEU A 148 -4.73 -19.27 17.18
C LEU A 148 -3.92 -18.14 17.81
N LYS A 149 -3.08 -18.48 18.80
CA LYS A 149 -2.09 -17.58 19.39
C LYS A 149 -0.70 -18.16 19.15
N VAL A 150 0.22 -17.28 18.81
CA VAL A 150 1.62 -17.60 18.63
C VAL A 150 2.49 -16.62 19.41
N ASP A 151 3.62 -17.08 19.89
CA ASP A 151 4.64 -16.24 20.51
C ASP A 151 5.99 -16.45 19.84
N VAL A 152 6.86 -15.46 19.94
CA VAL A 152 8.24 -15.58 19.43
C VAL A 152 9.05 -16.36 20.45
N VAL A 153 9.77 -17.39 19.98
CA VAL A 153 10.65 -18.21 20.85
C VAL A 153 11.69 -17.31 21.52
N GLU A 154 11.98 -17.55 22.80
CA GLU A 154 12.77 -16.68 23.67
C GLU A 154 14.11 -16.25 23.07
N SER A 155 14.80 -17.16 22.37
CA SER A 155 16.09 -16.86 21.71
C SER A 155 15.99 -15.80 20.59
N PHE A 156 14.81 -15.60 20.01
CA PHE A 156 14.55 -14.62 18.95
C PHE A 156 13.87 -13.34 19.46
N LYS A 157 13.45 -13.30 20.73
CA LYS A 157 12.84 -12.11 21.33
C LYS A 157 13.81 -10.94 21.40
N THR A 158 13.33 -9.77 21.12
CA THR A 158 14.17 -8.56 21.05
C THR A 158 13.55 -7.35 21.72
N TRP A 159 12.22 -7.34 21.96
CA TRP A 159 11.53 -6.19 22.52
C TRP A 159 11.73 -6.00 24.02
N ASP A 160 12.09 -7.03 24.75
CA ASP A 160 12.37 -6.97 26.17
C ASP A 160 13.71 -6.30 26.46
N ASN A 161 14.63 -6.30 25.49
CA ASN A 161 15.93 -5.65 25.61
C ASN A 161 15.88 -4.21 25.09
N ALA A 162 16.21 -3.24 25.98
CA ALA A 162 16.18 -1.81 25.66
C ALA A 162 17.10 -1.41 24.50
N ASP A 163 18.22 -2.10 24.29
CA ASP A 163 19.17 -1.84 23.22
C ASP A 163 18.66 -2.29 21.85
N TYR A 164 17.91 -3.39 21.81
CA TYR A 164 17.28 -3.87 20.59
C TYR A 164 16.01 -3.08 20.26
N ARG A 165 15.22 -2.68 21.26
CA ARG A 165 13.99 -1.90 21.06
C ARG A 165 14.22 -0.63 20.26
N LYS A 166 15.32 0.08 20.45
CA LYS A 166 15.65 1.36 19.80
C LYS A 166 16.15 1.22 18.36
N SER A 167 16.59 0.03 17.92
CA SER A 167 17.23 -0.13 16.63
C SER A 167 16.76 -1.37 15.86
N ILE A 168 16.02 -1.13 14.79
CA ILE A 168 15.59 -2.18 13.84
C ILE A 168 16.79 -2.97 13.30
N LYS A 169 17.92 -2.30 13.01
CA LYS A 169 19.13 -2.98 12.50
C LYS A 169 19.69 -3.97 13.51
N LYS A 170 19.74 -3.59 14.79
CA LYS A 170 20.25 -4.47 15.86
C LYS A 170 19.33 -5.69 16.05
N ARG A 171 17.99 -5.50 16.06
CA ARG A 171 17.02 -6.61 16.14
C ARG A 171 17.21 -7.63 15.03
N ARG A 172 17.23 -7.15 13.78
CA ARG A 172 17.44 -8.02 12.62
C ARG A 172 18.77 -8.75 12.63
N LYS A 173 19.83 -8.05 13.04
CA LYS A 173 21.15 -8.66 13.16
C LYS A 173 21.12 -9.80 14.18
N HIS A 174 20.60 -9.55 15.37
CA HIS A 174 20.47 -10.57 16.41
C HIS A 174 19.68 -11.79 15.94
N ARG A 175 18.47 -11.59 15.43
CA ARG A 175 17.61 -12.69 14.93
C ARG A 175 18.29 -13.51 13.83
N ARG A 176 19.03 -12.88 12.92
CA ARG A 176 19.78 -13.59 11.88
C ARG A 176 20.94 -14.41 12.44
N GLU A 177 21.66 -13.87 13.42
CA GLU A 177 22.73 -14.58 14.09
C GLU A 177 22.21 -15.83 14.82
N VAL A 178 21.09 -15.69 15.54
CA VAL A 178 20.42 -16.82 16.19
C VAL A 178 19.92 -17.83 15.16
N ALA A 179 19.26 -17.39 14.10
CA ALA A 179 18.79 -18.27 13.04
C ALA A 179 19.93 -19.05 12.39
N GLN A 180 21.04 -18.38 12.10
CA GLN A 180 22.22 -19.01 11.52
C GLN A 180 22.82 -20.06 12.44
N SER A 181 22.86 -19.84 13.76
CA SER A 181 23.33 -20.83 14.73
C SER A 181 22.44 -22.06 14.81
N GLN A 182 21.15 -21.91 14.47
CA GLN A 182 20.17 -23.01 14.41
C GLN A 182 20.03 -23.64 13.01
N GLY A 183 20.86 -23.23 12.03
CA GLY A 183 20.82 -23.75 10.67
C GLY A 183 19.60 -23.31 9.86
N THR A 184 18.90 -22.24 10.29
CA THR A 184 17.74 -21.70 9.60
C THR A 184 18.00 -20.30 9.05
N VAL A 185 17.13 -19.81 8.17
CA VAL A 185 17.25 -18.49 7.54
C VAL A 185 15.98 -17.68 7.77
N ILE A 186 16.17 -16.46 8.28
CA ILE A 186 15.07 -15.47 8.38
C ILE A 186 15.11 -14.55 7.15
N HIS A 187 14.01 -14.53 6.40
CA HIS A 187 13.85 -13.62 5.28
C HIS A 187 13.54 -12.21 5.77
N THR A 188 13.91 -11.21 4.98
CA THR A 188 13.75 -9.80 5.37
C THR A 188 12.30 -9.42 5.68
N TYR A 189 11.32 -10.00 4.98
CA TYR A 189 9.91 -9.74 5.26
C TYR A 189 9.46 -10.38 6.58
N GLU A 190 9.98 -11.54 6.96
CA GLU A 190 9.63 -12.25 8.19
C GLU A 190 9.94 -11.43 9.45
N ASP A 191 11.04 -10.66 9.43
CA ASP A 191 11.39 -9.76 10.53
C ASP A 191 10.27 -8.76 10.89
N TYR A 192 9.50 -8.30 9.89
CA TYR A 192 8.39 -7.36 10.14
C TYR A 192 7.20 -8.05 10.80
N PHE A 193 6.93 -9.31 10.46
CA PHE A 193 5.89 -10.11 11.10
C PHE A 193 6.28 -10.43 12.55
N LEU A 194 7.53 -10.83 12.78
CA LEU A 194 8.05 -11.07 14.14
C LEU A 194 7.96 -9.82 15.00
N ASP A 195 8.35 -8.66 14.48
CA ASP A 195 8.23 -7.38 15.19
C ASP A 195 6.78 -7.08 15.58
N GLN A 196 5.82 -7.46 14.75
CA GLN A 196 4.40 -7.21 15.01
C GLN A 196 3.82 -8.18 16.04
N ILE A 197 4.24 -9.44 16.02
CA ILE A 197 3.83 -10.46 16.99
C ILE A 197 4.39 -10.10 18.37
N GLU A 198 5.68 -9.82 18.49
CA GLU A 198 6.30 -9.41 19.77
C GLU A 198 5.69 -8.15 20.40
N ARG A 199 5.13 -7.23 19.58
CA ARG A 199 4.43 -6.03 20.08
C ARG A 199 3.03 -6.32 20.61
N ASN A 200 2.48 -7.46 20.27
CA ASN A 200 1.11 -7.82 20.62
C ASN A 200 1.09 -9.20 21.28
N PRO A 201 1.82 -9.38 22.41
CA PRO A 201 1.82 -10.65 23.14
C PRO A 201 0.37 -10.98 23.54
N ASP A 202 0.05 -12.24 23.60
CA ASP A 202 -1.25 -12.78 24.01
C ASP A 202 -2.45 -12.51 23.10
N LYS A 203 -2.29 -11.69 22.04
CA LYS A 203 -3.38 -11.47 21.09
C LYS A 203 -3.48 -12.62 20.09
N PRO A 204 -4.70 -13.05 19.77
CA PRO A 204 -4.91 -13.96 18.65
C PRO A 204 -4.35 -13.38 17.33
N VAL A 205 -3.79 -14.24 16.48
CA VAL A 205 -3.22 -13.82 15.18
C VAL A 205 -4.22 -13.03 14.35
N GLN A 206 -5.51 -13.33 14.45
CA GLN A 206 -6.59 -12.66 13.72
C GLN A 206 -6.83 -11.21 14.17
N GLU A 207 -6.45 -10.86 15.40
CA GLU A 207 -6.62 -9.51 15.97
C GLU A 207 -5.38 -8.63 15.81
N ILE A 208 -4.27 -9.21 15.33
CA ILE A 208 -3.04 -8.47 15.08
C ILE A 208 -3.11 -7.79 13.70
N ASP A 209 -2.81 -6.49 13.66
CA ASP A 209 -2.73 -5.75 12.40
C ASP A 209 -1.42 -6.05 11.67
N PHE A 210 -1.50 -6.89 10.62
CA PHE A 210 -0.38 -7.22 9.75
C PHE A 210 -0.32 -6.38 8.46
N SER A 211 -1.07 -5.30 8.34
CA SER A 211 -1.11 -4.47 7.11
C SER A 211 0.28 -3.96 6.71
N LYS A 212 1.07 -3.45 7.66
CA LYS A 212 2.43 -2.97 7.41
C LYS A 212 3.43 -4.08 7.06
N PRO A 213 3.51 -5.20 7.79
CA PRO A 213 4.29 -6.38 7.38
C PRO A 213 3.93 -6.88 5.99
N MET A 214 2.64 -6.98 5.68
CA MET A 214 2.15 -7.42 4.38
C MET A 214 2.56 -6.48 3.25
N GLU A 215 2.39 -5.17 3.44
CA GLU A 215 2.87 -4.15 2.49
C GLU A 215 4.38 -4.30 2.22
N ARG A 216 5.17 -4.59 3.26
CA ARG A 216 6.60 -4.80 3.11
C ARG A 216 6.94 -6.07 2.34
N LEU A 217 6.23 -7.17 2.59
CA LEU A 217 6.38 -8.41 1.82
C LEU A 217 6.10 -8.14 0.34
N LEU A 218 4.98 -7.49 0.02
CA LEU A 218 4.61 -7.16 -1.37
C LEU A 218 5.66 -6.28 -2.05
N LYS A 219 6.15 -5.23 -1.37
CA LYS A 219 7.21 -4.34 -1.91
C LYS A 219 8.53 -5.08 -2.14
N LEU A 220 8.91 -5.98 -1.24
CA LEU A 220 10.12 -6.79 -1.40
C LEU A 220 9.99 -7.82 -2.53
N THR A 221 8.81 -8.41 -2.68
CA THR A 221 8.52 -9.32 -3.81
C THR A 221 8.58 -8.57 -5.14
N ALA A 222 7.94 -7.39 -5.21
CA ALA A 222 7.99 -6.53 -6.39
C ALA A 222 9.44 -6.15 -6.78
N ALA A 223 10.26 -5.76 -5.80
CA ALA A 223 11.67 -5.46 -6.04
C ALA A 223 12.48 -6.67 -6.53
N LYS A 224 12.15 -7.89 -6.08
CA LYS A 224 12.77 -9.12 -6.60
C LYS A 224 12.36 -9.46 -8.02
N MET A 225 11.21 -8.97 -8.47
CA MET A 225 10.70 -9.17 -9.83
C MET A 225 11.29 -8.19 -10.84
N GLU A 226 12.00 -7.16 -10.39
CA GLU A 226 12.63 -6.19 -11.28
C GLU A 226 13.55 -6.89 -12.29
N GLY A 227 13.31 -6.67 -13.59
CA GLY A 227 14.04 -7.31 -14.68
C GLY A 227 13.56 -8.72 -15.08
N PHE A 228 12.45 -9.22 -14.53
CA PHE A 228 11.89 -10.54 -14.87
C PHE A 228 10.48 -10.41 -15.46
N ASP A 229 10.07 -11.40 -16.28
CA ASP A 229 8.72 -11.46 -16.81
C ASP A 229 7.73 -11.95 -15.75
N LEU A 230 6.63 -11.19 -15.59
CA LEU A 230 5.62 -11.50 -14.58
C LEU A 230 4.80 -12.72 -14.96
N SER A 231 4.31 -12.78 -16.21
CA SER A 231 3.44 -13.86 -16.68
C SER A 231 4.16 -15.19 -16.65
N ASP A 232 5.38 -15.23 -17.21
CA ASP A 232 6.21 -16.42 -17.25
C ASP A 232 6.56 -16.90 -15.83
N THR A 233 6.81 -15.97 -14.91
CA THR A 233 7.11 -16.28 -13.52
C THR A 233 5.87 -16.81 -12.79
N GLN A 234 4.68 -16.20 -12.99
CA GLN A 234 3.44 -16.70 -12.43
C GLN A 234 3.13 -18.12 -12.93
N ASP A 235 3.27 -18.36 -14.23
CA ASP A 235 3.03 -19.69 -14.83
C ASP A 235 4.03 -20.73 -14.33
N TYR A 236 5.27 -20.34 -14.09
CA TYR A 236 6.25 -21.21 -13.46
C TYR A 236 5.82 -21.65 -12.06
N TYR A 237 5.37 -20.70 -11.21
CA TYR A 237 4.95 -21.05 -9.85
C TYR A 237 3.62 -21.79 -9.80
N ARG A 238 2.67 -21.54 -10.71
CA ARG A 238 1.47 -22.37 -10.87
C ARG A 238 1.87 -23.83 -11.13
N ARG A 239 2.78 -24.08 -12.06
CA ARG A 239 3.28 -25.45 -12.34
C ARG A 239 4.01 -26.06 -11.15
N VAL A 240 4.72 -25.28 -10.34
CA VAL A 240 5.36 -25.78 -9.11
C VAL A 240 4.31 -26.25 -8.10
N ILE A 241 3.26 -25.47 -7.92
CA ILE A 241 2.13 -25.79 -7.02
C ILE A 241 1.40 -27.04 -7.52
N ASP A 242 1.04 -27.07 -8.80
CA ASP A 242 0.33 -28.22 -9.40
C ASP A 242 1.10 -29.50 -9.21
N ARG A 243 2.41 -29.48 -9.46
CA ARG A 243 3.28 -30.63 -9.21
C ARG A 243 3.35 -31.03 -7.73
N ALA A 244 3.43 -30.06 -6.84
CA ALA A 244 3.44 -30.35 -5.41
C ALA A 244 2.14 -31.02 -4.95
N MET A 245 1.00 -30.55 -5.47
CA MET A 245 -0.32 -31.14 -5.22
C MET A 245 -0.45 -32.56 -5.79
N GLU A 246 -0.04 -32.72 -7.04
CA GLU A 246 -0.05 -34.03 -7.72
C GLU A 246 0.81 -35.06 -6.95
N GLN A 247 2.04 -34.72 -6.66
CA GLN A 247 2.95 -35.59 -5.90
C GLN A 247 2.40 -35.90 -4.49
N ALA A 248 1.82 -34.90 -3.79
CA ALA A 248 1.22 -35.14 -2.49
C ALA A 248 0.02 -36.10 -2.57
N SER A 249 -0.73 -36.11 -3.69
CA SER A 249 -1.87 -36.99 -3.92
C SER A 249 -1.47 -38.41 -4.30
N GLU A 250 -0.37 -38.57 -5.03
CA GLU A 250 0.11 -39.87 -5.52
C GLU A 250 0.80 -40.73 -4.45
N LEU A 251 1.30 -40.11 -3.37
CA LEU A 251 1.97 -40.81 -2.28
C LEU A 251 1.00 -41.70 -1.51
N GLY A 252 1.11 -43.01 -1.70
CA GLY A 252 0.25 -44.01 -1.08
C GLY A 252 0.61 -44.33 0.38
N GLU A 253 1.90 -44.30 0.73
CA GLU A 253 2.35 -44.61 2.08
C GLU A 253 2.34 -43.40 3.01
N ILE A 254 1.79 -43.60 4.21
CA ILE A 254 1.62 -42.50 5.21
C ILE A 254 2.99 -41.86 5.53
N LYS A 255 4.04 -42.65 5.77
CA LYS A 255 5.38 -42.12 6.10
C LYS A 255 6.00 -41.30 4.98
N GLN A 256 5.84 -41.72 3.73
CA GLN A 256 6.36 -41.00 2.58
C GLN A 256 5.59 -39.70 2.37
N ARG A 257 4.29 -39.70 2.62
CA ARG A 257 3.43 -38.52 2.56
C ARG A 257 3.81 -37.53 3.66
N GLU A 258 4.05 -37.98 4.89
CA GLU A 258 4.53 -37.11 5.98
C GLU A 258 5.86 -36.45 5.62
N GLN A 259 6.85 -37.21 5.19
CA GLN A 259 8.19 -36.67 4.80
C GLN A 259 8.08 -35.69 3.62
N TYR A 260 7.19 -35.94 2.68
CA TYR A 260 6.95 -35.04 1.55
C TYR A 260 6.26 -33.78 2.00
N LEU A 261 5.22 -33.88 2.81
CA LEU A 261 4.49 -32.74 3.36
C LEU A 261 5.41 -31.87 4.22
N ASP A 262 6.24 -32.45 5.10
CA ASP A 262 7.22 -31.69 5.89
C ASP A 262 8.12 -30.82 5.03
N LYS A 263 8.49 -31.28 3.83
CA LYS A 263 9.39 -30.55 2.93
C LYS A 263 8.67 -29.55 2.00
N TYR A 264 7.47 -29.89 1.54
CA TYR A 264 6.76 -29.13 0.50
C TYR A 264 5.43 -28.53 0.96
N LEU A 265 5.12 -28.64 2.26
CA LEU A 265 3.86 -28.18 2.82
C LEU A 265 3.49 -26.76 2.44
N PRO A 266 4.41 -25.76 2.47
CA PRO A 266 4.07 -24.40 2.04
C PRO A 266 3.54 -24.31 0.61
N TRP A 267 4.00 -25.18 -0.28
CA TRP A 267 3.57 -25.24 -1.69
C TRP A 267 2.24 -25.98 -1.86
N VAL A 268 2.01 -27.00 -1.06
CA VAL A 268 0.74 -27.76 -1.05
C VAL A 268 -0.39 -26.93 -0.43
N MET A 269 -0.07 -26.03 0.48
CA MET A 269 -1.02 -25.12 1.10
C MET A 269 -1.40 -23.94 0.21
N MET A 270 -0.69 -23.68 -0.87
CA MET A 270 -1.01 -22.63 -1.82
C MET A 270 -2.19 -23.00 -2.73
#